data_04f1ebe453415e16de4ebdde18de5e1f
#
_entry.id   04f1ebe453415e16de4ebdde18de5e1f
#
_cell.length_a   1.000
_cell.length_b   1.000
_cell.length_c   1.000
_cell.angle_alpha   90.00
_cell.angle_beta   90.00
_cell.angle_gamma   90.00
#
_symmetry.space_group_name_H-M   'P 1'
#
loop_
_entity.id
_entity.type
_entity.pdbx_description
1 polymer ?
#
loop_
_entity_poly.entity_id
_entity_poly.type
_entity_poly.pdbx_seq_one_letter_code
_entity_poly.pdbx_strand_id
1 'polypeptide(L)'
;FLPTIVSRCIVLNMKPVSDSMIQEFLMKEYRLPDYKAAVCAAFARGNVGKARLLANSEEFDKVKEEAITLLKYINEMEIHEIVAAIKKITEYKFDVNDYLDILSIWYRDVLLFKATHDANHLIFREEIQYIRKVADRSTYEGIEKIIDALEKSKQRLNANVNFDLTM
;
A
#
# COMPACT_ATOMS: atom_id res chain seq x y z
N PHE A 1 12.76 -17.53 15.99
CA PHE A 1 13.89 -18.39 16.39
C PHE A 1 13.76 -18.74 17.86
N LEU A 2 14.16 -19.98 18.25
CA LEU A 2 14.15 -20.42 19.63
C LEU A 2 15.19 -19.63 20.44
N PRO A 3 14.88 -19.25 21.72
CA PRO A 3 15.81 -18.51 22.57
C PRO A 3 17.17 -19.21 22.75
N THR A 4 17.17 -20.52 22.72
CA THR A 4 18.39 -21.36 22.80
C THR A 4 19.31 -21.22 21.60
N ILE A 5 18.77 -20.91 20.41
CA ILE A 5 19.55 -20.61 19.20
C ILE A 5 20.08 -19.19 19.27
N VAL A 6 19.20 -18.23 19.61
CA VAL A 6 19.56 -16.80 19.70
C VAL A 6 20.70 -16.58 20.70
N SER A 7 20.70 -17.26 21.85
CA SER A 7 21.74 -17.14 22.88
C SER A 7 23.14 -17.63 22.42
N ARG A 8 23.22 -18.39 21.34
CA ARG A 8 24.48 -18.93 20.79
C ARG A 8 24.91 -18.27 19.46
N CYS A 9 24.16 -17.24 19.02
CA CYS A 9 24.41 -16.52 17.77
C CYS A 9 24.72 -15.06 18.05
N ILE A 10 25.50 -14.45 17.16
CA ILE A 10 25.61 -12.99 17.11
C ILE A 10 24.39 -12.48 16.33
N VAL A 11 23.56 -11.67 16.98
CA VAL A 11 22.37 -11.08 16.36
C VAL A 11 22.75 -9.74 15.71
N LEU A 12 22.67 -9.68 14.38
CA LEU A 12 22.83 -8.44 13.62
C LEU A 12 21.45 -7.87 13.28
N ASN A 13 21.10 -6.77 13.92
CA ASN A 13 19.86 -6.07 13.65
C ASN A 13 20.04 -5.13 12.45
N MET A 14 19.54 -5.54 11.28
CA MET A 14 19.53 -4.70 10.09
C MET A 14 18.42 -3.65 10.22
N LYS A 15 18.77 -2.38 10.06
CA LYS A 15 17.78 -1.29 10.03
C LYS A 15 17.16 -1.18 8.63
N PRO A 16 15.87 -0.79 8.53
CA PRO A 16 15.26 -0.46 7.26
C PRO A 16 16.04 0.67 6.56
N VAL A 17 16.17 0.59 5.24
CA VAL A 17 16.74 1.66 4.41
C VAL A 17 15.66 2.73 4.20
N SER A 18 16.05 4.01 4.13
CA SER A 18 15.10 5.08 3.87
C SER A 18 14.48 4.98 2.47
N ASP A 19 13.22 5.41 2.34
CA ASP A 19 12.50 5.36 1.06
C ASP A 19 13.23 6.18 -0.02
N SER A 20 13.82 7.31 0.34
CA SER A 20 14.62 8.15 -0.57
C SER A 20 15.83 7.41 -1.15
N MET A 21 16.56 6.65 -0.32
CA MET A 21 17.70 5.86 -0.79
C MET A 21 17.25 4.70 -1.69
N ILE A 22 16.15 4.06 -1.37
CA ILE A 22 15.58 2.99 -2.23
C ILE A 22 15.10 3.57 -3.56
N GLN A 23 14.43 4.72 -3.53
CA GLN A 23 13.98 5.41 -4.74
C GLN A 23 15.15 5.76 -5.65
N GLU A 24 16.21 6.39 -5.11
CA GLU A 24 17.42 6.71 -5.86
C GLU A 24 18.08 5.46 -6.45
N PHE A 25 18.19 4.39 -5.67
CA PHE A 25 18.70 3.10 -6.13
C PHE A 25 17.89 2.55 -7.31
N LEU A 26 16.55 2.55 -7.23
CA LEU A 26 15.68 2.04 -8.29
C LEU A 26 15.78 2.89 -9.57
N MET A 27 15.85 4.21 -9.43
CA MET A 27 16.02 5.12 -10.57
C MET A 27 17.36 4.87 -11.27
N LYS A 28 18.43 4.70 -10.52
CA LYS A 28 19.79 4.54 -11.04
C LYS A 28 20.02 3.17 -11.67
N GLU A 29 19.67 2.08 -10.96
CA GLU A 29 19.97 0.71 -11.38
C GLU A 29 18.93 0.16 -12.36
N TYR A 30 17.65 0.51 -12.19
CA TYR A 30 16.54 -0.02 -13.01
C TYR A 30 15.97 1.02 -13.98
N ARG A 31 16.49 2.25 -13.98
CA ARG A 31 16.03 3.36 -14.84
C ARG A 31 14.52 3.61 -14.73
N LEU A 32 13.96 3.37 -13.55
CA LEU A 32 12.55 3.60 -13.32
C LEU A 32 12.25 5.11 -13.30
N PRO A 33 11.05 5.52 -13.79
CA PRO A 33 10.56 6.87 -13.57
C PRO A 33 10.45 7.17 -12.08
N ASP A 34 10.69 8.42 -11.70
CA ASP A 34 10.69 8.88 -10.31
C ASP A 34 9.45 8.46 -9.53
N TYR A 35 8.25 8.66 -10.10
CA TYR A 35 6.98 8.27 -9.47
C TYR A 35 6.87 6.76 -9.21
N LYS A 36 7.30 5.92 -10.17
CA LYS A 36 7.25 4.47 -10.02
C LYS A 36 8.25 4.00 -8.97
N ALA A 37 9.44 4.59 -8.95
CA ALA A 37 10.46 4.31 -7.95
C ALA A 37 9.98 4.70 -6.54
N ALA A 38 9.30 5.85 -6.38
CA ALA A 38 8.72 6.29 -5.12
C ALA A 38 7.65 5.32 -4.61
N VAL A 39 6.75 4.85 -5.49
CA VAL A 39 5.74 3.84 -5.15
C VAL A 39 6.42 2.55 -4.67
N CYS A 40 7.35 1.99 -5.44
CA CYS A 40 8.06 0.75 -5.06
C CYS A 40 8.82 0.91 -3.74
N ALA A 41 9.44 2.07 -3.48
CA ALA A 41 10.14 2.34 -2.23
C ALA A 41 9.18 2.35 -1.03
N ALA A 42 8.05 3.04 -1.13
CA ALA A 42 7.04 3.08 -0.08
C ALA A 42 6.49 1.68 0.27
N PHE A 43 6.22 0.86 -0.76
CA PHE A 43 5.76 -0.53 -0.56
C PHE A 43 6.84 -1.45 0.00
N ALA A 44 8.10 -1.17 -0.28
CA ALA A 44 9.22 -1.95 0.21
C ALA A 44 9.49 -1.77 1.71
N ARG A 45 9.03 -0.67 2.32
CA ARG A 45 9.18 -0.37 3.76
C ARG A 45 10.61 -0.60 4.25
N GLY A 46 11.57 -0.09 3.50
CA GLY A 46 12.98 -0.21 3.82
C GLY A 46 13.66 -1.52 3.38
N ASN A 47 12.94 -2.42 2.72
CA ASN A 47 13.48 -3.68 2.20
C ASN A 47 13.86 -3.55 0.72
N VAL A 48 15.16 -3.40 0.44
CA VAL A 48 15.70 -3.25 -0.93
C VAL A 48 15.38 -4.48 -1.80
N GLY A 49 15.38 -5.70 -1.24
CA GLY A 49 15.03 -6.93 -1.96
C GLY A 49 13.57 -6.90 -2.43
N LYS A 50 12.63 -6.51 -1.56
CA LYS A 50 11.21 -6.32 -1.92
C LYS A 50 11.07 -5.23 -2.98
N ALA A 51 11.78 -4.10 -2.85
CA ALA A 51 11.74 -3.02 -3.82
C ALA A 51 12.13 -3.49 -5.23
N ARG A 52 13.17 -4.30 -5.34
CA ARG A 52 13.61 -4.90 -6.61
C ARG A 52 12.57 -5.83 -7.23
N LEU A 53 11.90 -6.65 -6.42
CA LEU A 53 10.85 -7.54 -6.89
C LEU A 53 9.66 -6.74 -7.43
N LEU A 54 9.20 -5.72 -6.70
CA LEU A 54 8.10 -4.86 -7.10
C LEU A 54 8.42 -4.08 -8.39
N ALA A 55 9.65 -3.59 -8.52
CA ALA A 55 10.12 -2.84 -9.67
C ALA A 55 10.01 -3.60 -11.01
N ASN A 56 10.11 -4.93 -10.95
CA ASN A 56 10.07 -5.82 -12.11
C ASN A 56 8.77 -6.64 -12.21
N SER A 57 7.79 -6.39 -11.36
CA SER A 57 6.55 -7.18 -11.30
C SER A 57 5.43 -6.52 -12.12
N GLU A 58 5.09 -7.10 -13.26
CA GLU A 58 3.90 -6.72 -14.04
C GLU A 58 2.61 -7.01 -13.26
N GLU A 59 2.61 -8.02 -12.40
CA GLU A 59 1.47 -8.37 -11.56
C GLU A 59 1.21 -7.27 -10.53
N PHE A 60 2.27 -6.74 -9.91
CA PHE A 60 2.15 -5.59 -9.00
C PHE A 60 1.57 -4.36 -9.71
N ASP A 61 2.04 -4.05 -10.91
CA ASP A 61 1.52 -2.92 -11.69
C ASP A 61 0.02 -3.08 -11.98
N LYS A 62 -0.43 -4.28 -12.38
CA LYS A 62 -1.86 -4.56 -12.63
C LYS A 62 -2.71 -4.43 -11.37
N VAL A 63 -2.28 -5.05 -10.27
CA VAL A 63 -3.00 -5.00 -8.98
C VAL A 63 -3.08 -3.58 -8.46
N LYS A 64 -2.00 -2.81 -8.58
CA LYS A 64 -1.98 -1.39 -8.22
C LYS A 64 -2.99 -0.58 -9.03
N GLU A 65 -3.00 -0.74 -10.36
CA GLU A 65 -3.93 -0.02 -11.24
C GLU A 65 -5.39 -0.37 -10.96
N GLU A 66 -5.70 -1.63 -10.69
CA GLU A 66 -7.05 -2.06 -10.33
C GLU A 66 -7.47 -1.50 -8.96
N ALA A 67 -6.58 -1.53 -7.96
CA ALA A 67 -6.86 -0.95 -6.65
C ALA A 67 -7.10 0.57 -6.72
N ILE A 68 -6.27 1.28 -7.48
CA ILE A 68 -6.44 2.72 -7.70
C ILE A 68 -7.76 2.99 -8.45
N THR A 69 -8.11 2.19 -9.43
CA THR A 69 -9.38 2.32 -10.17
C THR A 69 -10.56 2.11 -9.23
N LEU A 70 -10.53 1.08 -8.39
CA LEU A 70 -11.57 0.87 -7.36
C LEU A 70 -11.71 2.10 -6.46
N LEU A 71 -10.58 2.62 -5.94
CA LEU A 71 -10.57 3.78 -5.03
C LEU A 71 -11.10 5.07 -5.67
N LYS A 72 -10.89 5.26 -6.98
CA LYS A 72 -11.42 6.41 -7.72
C LYS A 72 -12.94 6.40 -7.79
N TYR A 73 -13.54 5.23 -7.95
CA TYR A 73 -14.95 5.07 -8.26
C TYR A 73 -15.78 4.43 -7.14
N ILE A 74 -15.18 4.03 -6.02
CA ILE A 74 -15.85 3.33 -4.93
C ILE A 74 -17.10 4.04 -4.40
N ASN A 75 -17.11 5.38 -4.42
CA ASN A 75 -18.26 6.17 -3.98
C ASN A 75 -19.41 6.21 -5.02
N GLU A 76 -19.17 5.75 -6.22
CA GLU A 76 -20.13 5.71 -7.34
C GLU A 76 -20.61 4.27 -7.60
N MET A 77 -19.94 3.27 -6.97
CA MET A 77 -20.24 1.85 -7.11
C MET A 77 -21.37 1.41 -6.19
N GLU A 78 -22.15 0.46 -6.65
CA GLU A 78 -23.11 -0.24 -5.81
C GLU A 78 -22.40 -1.31 -4.93
N ILE A 79 -23.01 -1.67 -3.80
CA ILE A 79 -22.40 -2.62 -2.83
C ILE A 79 -22.01 -3.94 -3.50
N HIS A 80 -22.85 -4.46 -4.41
CA HIS A 80 -22.54 -5.71 -5.11
C HIS A 80 -21.33 -5.63 -6.03
N GLU A 81 -21.07 -4.46 -6.63
CA GLU A 81 -19.88 -4.22 -7.47
C GLU A 81 -18.61 -4.17 -6.61
N ILE A 82 -18.68 -3.54 -5.44
CA ILE A 82 -17.58 -3.51 -4.47
C ILE A 82 -17.24 -4.93 -4.01
N VAL A 83 -18.27 -5.71 -3.64
CA VAL A 83 -18.08 -7.12 -3.23
C VAL A 83 -17.49 -7.97 -4.36
N ALA A 84 -17.92 -7.77 -5.60
CA ALA A 84 -17.35 -8.47 -6.76
C ALA A 84 -15.88 -8.08 -6.99
N ALA A 85 -15.53 -6.80 -6.86
CA ALA A 85 -14.15 -6.32 -6.98
C ALA A 85 -13.25 -6.93 -5.89
N ILE A 86 -13.73 -6.98 -4.64
CA ILE A 86 -13.00 -7.61 -3.52
C ILE A 86 -12.79 -9.10 -3.76
N LYS A 87 -13.81 -9.83 -4.21
CA LYS A 87 -13.67 -11.26 -4.52
C LYS A 87 -12.64 -11.53 -5.61
N LYS A 88 -12.55 -10.66 -6.61
CA LYS A 88 -11.56 -10.76 -7.67
C LYS A 88 -10.11 -10.69 -7.16
N ILE A 89 -9.87 -10.02 -6.03
CA ILE A 89 -8.55 -9.92 -5.41
C ILE A 89 -8.02 -11.30 -5.01
N THR A 90 -8.90 -12.22 -4.59
CA THR A 90 -8.51 -13.58 -4.19
C THR A 90 -8.05 -14.44 -5.36
N GLU A 91 -8.39 -14.07 -6.58
CA GLU A 91 -7.99 -14.79 -7.81
C GLU A 91 -6.53 -14.48 -8.21
N TYR A 92 -5.99 -13.35 -7.72
CA TYR A 92 -4.60 -13.01 -7.96
C TYR A 92 -3.66 -13.85 -7.08
N LYS A 93 -2.52 -14.23 -7.63
CA LYS A 93 -1.42 -14.82 -6.86
C LYS A 93 -0.71 -13.81 -5.95
N PHE A 94 -1.23 -12.60 -5.90
CA PHE A 94 -0.70 -11.48 -5.13
C PHE A 94 -1.16 -11.58 -3.68
N ASP A 95 -0.29 -11.20 -2.75
CA ASP A 95 -0.65 -11.20 -1.32
C ASP A 95 -1.73 -10.15 -1.04
N VAL A 96 -2.85 -10.59 -0.46
CA VAL A 96 -3.93 -9.71 -0.05
C VAL A 96 -3.45 -8.58 0.87
N ASN A 97 -2.43 -8.84 1.69
CA ASN A 97 -1.82 -7.80 2.52
C ASN A 97 -1.20 -6.68 1.69
N ASP A 98 -0.55 -7.00 0.57
CA ASP A 98 0.00 -6.00 -0.33
C ASP A 98 -1.12 -5.17 -1.01
N TYR A 99 -2.27 -5.78 -1.31
CA TYR A 99 -3.44 -5.04 -1.79
C TYR A 99 -3.97 -4.06 -0.74
N LEU A 100 -4.13 -4.52 0.51
CA LEU A 100 -4.52 -3.65 1.62
C LEU A 100 -3.49 -2.56 1.91
N ASP A 101 -2.21 -2.80 1.60
CA ASP A 101 -1.16 -1.78 1.67
C ASP A 101 -1.40 -0.66 0.64
N ILE A 102 -1.85 -0.99 -0.58
CA ILE A 102 -2.21 0.02 -1.60
C ILE A 102 -3.32 0.93 -1.07
N LEU A 103 -4.41 0.33 -0.55
CA LEU A 103 -5.52 1.07 0.03
C LEU A 103 -5.06 1.96 1.21
N SER A 104 -4.23 1.43 2.09
CA SER A 104 -3.72 2.16 3.26
C SER A 104 -2.86 3.36 2.86
N ILE A 105 -1.99 3.20 1.85
CA ILE A 105 -1.14 4.29 1.34
C ILE A 105 -2.00 5.36 0.66
N TRP A 106 -3.04 4.96 -0.07
CA TRP A 106 -3.98 5.91 -0.68
C TRP A 106 -4.67 6.79 0.38
N TYR A 107 -5.25 6.18 1.41
CA TYR A 107 -5.93 6.95 2.46
C TYR A 107 -4.97 7.76 3.32
N ARG A 108 -3.73 7.30 3.49
CA ARG A 108 -2.64 8.13 4.07
C ARG A 108 -2.40 9.38 3.20
N ASP A 109 -2.32 9.23 1.89
CA ASP A 109 -2.12 10.36 0.98
C ASP A 109 -3.32 11.32 1.01
N VAL A 110 -4.57 10.80 1.08
CA VAL A 110 -5.77 11.60 1.27
C VAL A 110 -5.71 12.41 2.57
N LEU A 111 -5.31 11.77 3.68
CA LEU A 111 -5.17 12.43 4.99
C LEU A 111 -4.08 13.50 4.95
N LEU A 112 -2.93 13.18 4.38
CA LEU A 112 -1.80 14.09 4.25
C LEU A 112 -2.17 15.31 3.41
N PHE A 113 -2.80 15.10 2.25
CA PHE A 113 -3.26 16.20 1.41
C PHE A 113 -4.31 17.05 2.12
N LYS A 114 -5.26 16.43 2.82
CA LYS A 114 -6.28 17.16 3.60
C LYS A 114 -5.67 18.06 4.66
N ALA A 115 -4.57 17.62 5.29
CA ALA A 115 -3.90 18.38 6.35
C ALA A 115 -2.96 19.48 5.82
N THR A 116 -2.28 19.23 4.70
CA THR A 116 -1.19 20.09 4.22
C THR A 116 -1.52 20.89 2.96
N HIS A 117 -2.49 20.43 2.17
CA HIS A 117 -2.78 20.90 0.81
C HIS A 117 -1.56 20.86 -0.13
N ASP A 118 -0.55 20.04 0.20
CA ASP A 118 0.68 19.87 -0.57
C ASP A 118 0.73 18.49 -1.21
N ALA A 119 0.93 18.47 -2.54
CA ALA A 119 1.02 17.24 -3.33
C ALA A 119 2.43 16.64 -3.38
N ASN A 120 3.46 17.41 -2.96
CA ASN A 120 4.86 16.99 -3.14
C ASN A 120 5.24 15.75 -2.33
N HIS A 121 4.54 15.51 -1.21
CA HIS A 121 4.80 14.39 -0.30
C HIS A 121 3.89 13.18 -0.51
N LEU A 122 3.03 13.22 -1.54
CA LEU A 122 2.14 12.11 -1.87
C LEU A 122 2.90 11.02 -2.62
N ILE A 123 2.59 9.77 -2.30
CA ILE A 123 3.10 8.60 -3.04
C ILE A 123 2.37 8.48 -4.38
N PHE A 124 1.03 8.62 -4.36
CA PHE A 124 0.19 8.59 -5.57
C PHE A 124 -0.06 10.00 -6.11
N ARG A 125 0.98 10.82 -6.26
CA ARG A 125 0.87 12.21 -6.71
C ARG A 125 0.26 12.39 -8.10
N GLU A 126 0.37 11.39 -8.98
CA GLU A 126 -0.28 11.41 -10.29
C GLU A 126 -1.80 11.40 -10.19
N GLU A 127 -2.32 10.91 -9.07
CA GLU A 127 -3.75 10.79 -8.79
C GLU A 127 -4.30 11.95 -7.94
N ILE A 128 -3.59 13.06 -7.89
CA ILE A 128 -3.91 14.22 -7.05
C ILE A 128 -5.34 14.72 -7.20
N GLN A 129 -5.91 14.66 -8.41
CA GLN A 129 -7.28 15.13 -8.66
C GLN A 129 -8.32 14.30 -7.89
N TYR A 130 -8.12 12.98 -7.85
CA TYR A 130 -9.00 12.06 -7.12
C TYR A 130 -8.75 12.13 -5.62
N ILE A 131 -7.48 12.20 -5.20
CA ILE A 131 -7.10 12.37 -3.79
C ILE A 131 -7.74 13.65 -3.23
N ARG A 132 -7.66 14.76 -3.96
CA ARG A 132 -8.30 16.03 -3.59
C ARG A 132 -9.81 15.87 -3.45
N LYS A 133 -10.48 15.28 -4.44
CA LYS A 133 -11.94 15.05 -4.43
C LYS A 133 -12.38 14.26 -3.19
N VAL A 134 -11.60 13.23 -2.81
CA VAL A 134 -11.88 12.42 -1.61
C VAL A 134 -11.58 13.22 -0.34
N ALA A 135 -10.46 13.94 -0.28
CA ALA A 135 -10.07 14.77 0.86
C ALA A 135 -11.10 15.86 1.18
N ASP A 136 -11.65 16.51 0.14
CA ASP A 136 -12.66 17.57 0.30
C ASP A 136 -14.01 17.03 0.82
N ARG A 137 -14.38 15.81 0.42
CA ARG A 137 -15.66 15.18 0.80
C ARG A 137 -15.62 14.46 2.14
N SER A 138 -14.47 13.95 2.55
CA SER A 138 -14.33 13.12 3.75
C SER A 138 -14.00 13.97 4.98
N THR A 139 -14.46 13.56 6.15
CA THR A 139 -14.01 14.11 7.43
C THR A 139 -12.73 13.43 7.90
N TYR A 140 -11.95 14.08 8.79
CA TYR A 140 -10.78 13.45 9.40
C TYR A 140 -11.15 12.14 10.11
N GLU A 141 -12.21 12.17 10.90
CA GLU A 141 -12.73 10.99 11.60
C GLU A 141 -13.15 9.86 10.64
N GLY A 142 -13.74 10.22 9.49
CA GLY A 142 -14.11 9.25 8.45
C GLY A 142 -12.89 8.56 7.84
N ILE A 143 -11.84 9.33 7.52
CA ILE A 143 -10.58 8.79 6.98
C ILE A 143 -9.88 7.89 8.02
N GLU A 144 -9.82 8.33 9.28
CA GLU A 144 -9.25 7.56 10.39
C GLU A 144 -9.95 6.21 10.57
N LYS A 145 -11.29 6.20 10.56
CA LYS A 145 -12.07 4.95 10.63
C LYS A 145 -11.76 3.98 9.49
N ILE A 146 -11.53 4.48 8.28
CA ILE A 146 -11.15 3.64 7.14
C ILE A 146 -9.74 3.06 7.35
N ILE A 147 -8.79 3.88 7.76
CA ILE A 147 -7.42 3.42 8.04
C ILE A 147 -7.43 2.35 9.13
N ASP A 148 -8.15 2.57 10.22
CA ASP A 148 -8.31 1.61 11.32
C ASP A 148 -8.96 0.29 10.85
N ALA A 149 -9.96 0.37 9.97
CA ALA A 149 -10.60 -0.81 9.41
C ALA A 149 -9.63 -1.63 8.56
N LEU A 150 -8.83 -0.97 7.72
CA LEU A 150 -7.79 -1.63 6.91
C LEU A 150 -6.72 -2.31 7.78
N GLU A 151 -6.25 -1.64 8.83
CA GLU A 151 -5.30 -2.21 9.79
C GLU A 151 -5.87 -3.43 10.52
N LYS A 152 -7.12 -3.36 10.99
CA LYS A 152 -7.82 -4.49 11.62
C LYS A 152 -7.99 -5.66 10.66
N SER A 153 -8.29 -5.38 9.38
CA SER A 153 -8.39 -6.41 8.34
C SER A 153 -7.06 -7.14 8.14
N LYS A 154 -5.93 -6.41 8.06
CA LYS A 154 -4.59 -6.99 7.99
C LYS A 154 -4.27 -7.87 9.19
N GLN A 155 -4.57 -7.39 10.40
CA GLN A 155 -4.33 -8.17 11.63
C GLN A 155 -5.14 -9.48 11.63
N ARG A 156 -6.40 -9.46 11.21
CA ARG A 156 -7.25 -10.64 11.11
C ARG A 156 -6.75 -11.64 10.06
N LEU A 157 -6.35 -11.17 8.89
CA LEU A 157 -5.77 -12.02 7.84
C LEU A 157 -4.47 -12.68 8.30
N ASN A 158 -3.60 -11.94 8.98
CA ASN A 158 -2.35 -12.47 9.54
C ASN A 158 -2.60 -13.49 10.68
N ALA A 159 -3.76 -13.43 11.34
CA ALA A 159 -4.21 -14.41 12.32
C ALA A 159 -4.96 -15.60 11.69
N ASN A 160 -4.90 -15.77 10.36
CA ASN A 160 -5.59 -16.82 9.59
C ASN A 160 -7.12 -16.84 9.77
N VAL A 161 -7.73 -15.67 9.99
CA VAL A 161 -9.19 -15.54 9.96
C VAL A 161 -9.67 -15.67 8.51
N ASN A 162 -10.87 -16.26 8.34
CA ASN A 162 -11.47 -16.44 7.02
C ASN A 162 -11.57 -15.10 6.25
N PHE A 163 -11.11 -15.10 4.99
CA PHE A 163 -11.07 -13.92 4.14
C PHE A 163 -12.45 -13.28 3.98
N ASP A 164 -13.49 -14.08 3.67
CA ASP A 164 -14.86 -13.58 3.41
C ASP A 164 -15.50 -12.91 4.63
N LEU A 165 -15.02 -13.25 5.85
CA LEU A 165 -15.48 -12.63 7.09
C LEU A 165 -14.66 -11.39 7.48
N THR A 166 -13.55 -11.16 6.81
CA THR A 166 -12.60 -10.07 7.13
C THR A 166 -12.80 -8.86 6.24
N MET A 167 -13.10 -9.10 4.97
CA MET A 167 -13.29 -8.08 3.93
C MET A 167 -14.77 -7.71 3.76
#